data_c71fe213d5c932b4f519815c713a334e
#
_entry.id   c71fe213d5c932b4f519815c713a334e
#
_cell.length_a   1.000
_cell.length_b   1.000
_cell.length_c   1.000
_cell.angle_alpha   90.00
_cell.angle_beta   90.00
_cell.angle_gamma   90.00
#
_symmetry.space_group_name_H-M   'P 1'
#
loop_
_entity.id
_entity.type
_entity.pdbx_description
1 polymer ?
#
loop_
_entity_poly.entity_id
_entity_poly.type
_entity_poly.pdbx_seq_one_letter_code
_entity_poly.pdbx_strand_id
1 'polypeptide(L)'
;GAGTSHNMNSNEVIANLANVALGGEKGAYKPVNPNDDVNMGQSTNDTIPTAIRLAVLAKLPRLTAAVHAMAAEFSRLAEREKDTVKSGRTHLQDAVPTTLGQEFAGYAWTLARCAASLDAVRPALCEIGLGGSAAGTGLNTSPDYPTRAAAELAKLTGEPIRVGQLVAQMQSMNDLARLSGEIRNLALELTRISNDLRLLASGPRTGLGEIQLPPVQPGSSIMPGKVNPVMFEMLNQVCFQVLGQDAAVSYMVQAGQMELNVMM
;
A
#
# COMPACT_ATOMS: atom_id res chain seq x y z
N GLY A 1 -3.42 22.49 2.59
CA GLY A 1 -3.46 22.01 3.90
C GLY A 1 -4.54 20.99 4.21
N ALA A 2 -4.17 19.87 4.75
CA ALA A 2 -5.04 18.84 5.36
C ALA A 2 -6.23 18.35 4.49
N GLY A 3 -6.20 18.55 3.17
CA GLY A 3 -7.22 18.08 2.25
C GLY A 3 -8.47 18.96 2.12
N THR A 4 -8.55 20.13 2.77
CA THR A 4 -9.75 21.00 2.76
C THR A 4 -10.18 21.37 1.34
N SER A 5 -9.26 21.83 0.50
CA SER A 5 -9.57 22.19 -0.89
C SER A 5 -10.03 20.98 -1.71
N HIS A 6 -9.48 19.79 -1.46
CA HIS A 6 -9.89 18.57 -2.13
C HIS A 6 -11.31 18.15 -1.73
N ASN A 7 -11.62 18.19 -0.42
CA ASN A 7 -12.96 17.90 0.10
C ASN A 7 -13.99 18.86 -0.50
N MET A 8 -13.74 20.16 -0.46
CA MET A 8 -14.67 21.16 -0.99
C MET A 8 -14.84 21.08 -2.50
N ASN A 9 -13.77 20.83 -3.26
CA ASN A 9 -13.86 20.56 -4.71
C ASN A 9 -14.77 19.35 -5.01
N SER A 10 -14.66 18.28 -4.22
CA SER A 10 -15.53 17.11 -4.38
C SER A 10 -16.99 17.46 -4.11
N ASN A 11 -17.26 18.25 -3.07
CA ASN A 11 -18.61 18.70 -2.73
C ASN A 11 -19.21 19.58 -3.84
N GLU A 12 -18.42 20.48 -4.42
CA GLU A 12 -18.86 21.31 -5.57
C GLU A 12 -19.15 20.46 -6.81
N VAL A 13 -18.33 19.48 -7.12
CA VAL A 13 -18.60 18.57 -8.23
C VAL A 13 -19.89 17.78 -8.02
N ILE A 14 -20.10 17.25 -6.81
CA ILE A 14 -21.32 16.50 -6.46
C ILE A 14 -22.56 17.42 -6.56
N ALA A 15 -22.49 18.63 -6.01
CA ALA A 15 -23.60 19.60 -6.07
C ALA A 15 -23.94 19.95 -7.53
N ASN A 16 -22.95 20.19 -8.36
CA ASN A 16 -23.17 20.50 -9.79
C ASN A 16 -23.76 19.31 -10.56
N LEU A 17 -23.30 18.09 -10.31
CA LEU A 17 -23.91 16.90 -10.92
C LEU A 17 -25.36 16.72 -10.49
N ALA A 18 -25.65 16.91 -9.21
CA ALA A 18 -27.01 16.85 -8.68
C ALA A 18 -27.92 17.92 -9.29
N ASN A 19 -27.44 19.17 -9.38
CA ASN A 19 -28.21 20.26 -9.99
C ASN A 19 -28.56 19.97 -11.46
N VAL A 20 -27.60 19.49 -12.25
CA VAL A 20 -27.86 19.10 -13.64
C VAL A 20 -28.88 17.96 -13.73
N ALA A 21 -28.77 16.94 -12.87
CA ALA A 21 -29.73 15.84 -12.82
C ALA A 21 -31.16 16.27 -12.45
N LEU A 22 -31.27 17.36 -11.68
CA LEU A 22 -32.55 17.96 -11.27
C LEU A 22 -33.04 19.06 -12.22
N GLY A 23 -32.38 19.28 -13.37
CA GLY A 23 -32.78 20.28 -14.38
C GLY A 23 -32.29 21.70 -14.08
N GLY A 24 -31.36 21.86 -13.13
CA GLY A 24 -30.71 23.13 -12.83
C GLY A 24 -29.43 23.36 -13.64
N GLU A 25 -28.80 24.54 -13.42
CA GLU A 25 -27.58 24.95 -14.10
C GLU A 25 -26.33 24.72 -13.24
N LYS A 26 -25.21 24.39 -13.90
CA LYS A 26 -23.90 24.30 -13.22
C LYS A 26 -23.50 25.68 -12.65
N GLY A 27 -22.98 25.70 -11.45
CA GLY A 27 -22.52 26.90 -10.77
C GLY A 27 -23.63 27.74 -10.11
N ALA A 28 -24.88 27.42 -10.33
CA ALA A 28 -26.00 28.12 -9.70
C ALA A 28 -26.17 27.74 -8.21
N TYR A 29 -25.67 26.57 -7.80
CA TYR A 29 -25.81 26.00 -6.45
C TYR A 29 -27.27 25.96 -5.94
N LYS A 30 -28.19 25.71 -6.87
CA LYS A 30 -29.63 25.54 -6.63
C LYS A 30 -30.17 24.48 -7.58
N PRO A 31 -31.01 23.54 -7.11
CA PRO A 31 -31.51 23.42 -5.73
C PRO A 31 -30.51 22.84 -4.71
N VAL A 32 -29.35 22.32 -5.14
CA VAL A 32 -28.34 21.69 -4.28
C VAL A 32 -27.12 22.61 -4.10
N ASN A 33 -26.79 22.93 -2.84
CA ASN A 33 -25.63 23.71 -2.44
C ASN A 33 -24.49 22.80 -1.96
N PRO A 34 -23.22 23.06 -2.33
CA PRO A 34 -22.09 22.21 -1.91
C PRO A 34 -21.85 22.20 -0.39
N ASN A 35 -22.13 23.30 0.32
CA ASN A 35 -21.94 23.39 1.76
C ASN A 35 -23.19 22.92 2.53
N ASP A 36 -24.37 23.44 2.15
CA ASP A 36 -25.58 23.26 2.95
C ASP A 36 -26.21 21.87 2.75
N ASP A 37 -26.07 21.28 1.55
CA ASP A 37 -26.71 20.01 1.20
C ASP A 37 -25.68 18.86 1.10
N VAL A 38 -24.56 19.07 0.41
CA VAL A 38 -23.56 17.99 0.22
C VAL A 38 -22.68 17.82 1.45
N ASN A 39 -22.16 18.91 2.02
CA ASN A 39 -21.31 18.90 3.22
C ASN A 39 -22.10 19.16 4.52
N MET A 40 -23.27 18.60 4.65
CA MET A 40 -24.24 18.95 5.70
C MET A 40 -23.74 18.67 7.13
N GLY A 41 -22.90 17.66 7.35
CA GLY A 41 -22.44 17.30 8.70
C GLY A 41 -20.98 16.85 8.75
N GLN A 42 -20.34 16.73 7.60
CA GLN A 42 -18.95 16.28 7.52
C GLN A 42 -17.98 17.42 7.80
N SER A 43 -16.81 17.06 8.30
CA SER A 43 -15.61 17.89 8.29
C SER A 43 -14.55 17.28 7.35
N THR A 44 -13.68 18.09 6.80
CA THR A 44 -12.45 17.56 6.15
C THR A 44 -11.69 16.64 7.12
N ASN A 45 -11.75 16.95 8.40
CA ASN A 45 -11.05 16.23 9.46
C ASN A 45 -11.50 14.76 9.61
N ASP A 46 -12.74 14.44 9.29
CA ASP A 46 -13.25 13.06 9.33
C ASP A 46 -13.38 12.43 7.94
N THR A 47 -13.60 13.23 6.88
CA THR A 47 -13.72 12.70 5.51
C THR A 47 -12.39 12.27 4.91
N ILE A 48 -11.33 13.08 5.03
CA ILE A 48 -10.03 12.77 4.41
C ILE A 48 -9.39 11.52 5.00
N PRO A 49 -9.24 11.33 6.32
CA PRO A 49 -8.69 10.10 6.87
C PRO A 49 -9.54 8.88 6.56
N THR A 50 -10.87 9.02 6.46
CA THR A 50 -11.75 7.95 5.98
C THR A 50 -11.46 7.63 4.52
N ALA A 51 -11.35 8.62 3.64
CA ALA A 51 -11.06 8.43 2.23
C ALA A 51 -9.70 7.76 1.99
N ILE A 52 -8.66 8.12 2.78
CA ILE A 52 -7.35 7.47 2.73
C ILE A 52 -7.48 5.98 3.05
N ARG A 53 -8.18 5.61 4.13
CA ARG A 53 -8.40 4.20 4.51
C ARG A 53 -9.14 3.42 3.42
N LEU A 54 -10.20 3.98 2.87
CA LEU A 54 -10.95 3.36 1.77
C LEU A 54 -10.10 3.19 0.51
N ALA A 55 -9.29 4.19 0.15
CA ALA A 55 -8.38 4.11 -0.99
C ALA A 55 -7.31 3.03 -0.81
N VAL A 56 -6.80 2.87 0.41
CA VAL A 56 -5.88 1.79 0.75
C VAL A 56 -6.55 0.44 0.65
N LEU A 57 -7.73 0.26 1.26
CA LEU A 57 -8.50 -0.98 1.21
C LEU A 57 -8.79 -1.41 -0.23
N ALA A 58 -9.09 -0.47 -1.11
CA ALA A 58 -9.34 -0.74 -2.53
C ALA A 58 -8.07 -1.18 -3.30
N LYS A 59 -6.86 -0.76 -2.87
CA LYS A 59 -5.60 -1.04 -3.57
C LYS A 59 -4.80 -2.20 -2.96
N LEU A 60 -4.90 -2.43 -1.66
CA LEU A 60 -4.14 -3.43 -0.93
C LEU A 60 -4.32 -4.85 -1.48
N PRO A 61 -5.52 -5.32 -1.87
CA PRO A 61 -5.69 -6.66 -2.43
C PRO A 61 -4.87 -6.93 -3.68
N ARG A 62 -4.64 -5.91 -4.51
CA ARG A 62 -3.78 -6.04 -5.70
C ARG A 62 -2.32 -6.26 -5.33
N LEU A 63 -1.83 -5.58 -4.28
CA LEU A 63 -0.47 -5.76 -3.79
C LEU A 63 -0.31 -7.15 -3.18
N THR A 64 -1.19 -7.54 -2.27
CA THR A 64 -1.10 -8.85 -1.59
C THR A 64 -1.21 -10.01 -2.58
N ALA A 65 -2.09 -9.92 -3.58
CA ALA A 65 -2.20 -10.91 -4.63
C ALA A 65 -0.88 -11.04 -5.45
N ALA A 66 -0.22 -9.94 -5.77
CA ALA A 66 1.06 -9.96 -6.47
C ALA A 66 2.16 -10.61 -5.62
N VAL A 67 2.20 -10.35 -4.31
CA VAL A 67 3.16 -10.97 -3.39
C VAL A 67 2.89 -12.47 -3.25
N HIS A 68 1.62 -12.89 -3.13
CA HIS A 68 1.25 -14.31 -3.13
C HIS A 68 1.65 -15.02 -4.43
N ALA A 69 1.42 -14.38 -5.58
CA ALA A 69 1.82 -14.96 -6.86
C ALA A 69 3.35 -15.13 -6.96
N MET A 70 4.12 -14.18 -6.44
CA MET A 70 5.58 -14.27 -6.38
C MET A 70 6.02 -15.40 -5.42
N ALA A 71 5.41 -15.52 -4.26
CA ALA A 71 5.69 -16.61 -3.31
C ALA A 71 5.37 -17.99 -3.93
N ALA A 72 4.25 -18.11 -4.65
CA ALA A 72 3.88 -19.34 -5.35
C ALA A 72 4.88 -19.69 -6.46
N GLU A 73 5.37 -18.71 -7.21
CA GLU A 73 6.37 -18.93 -8.24
C GLU A 73 7.70 -19.39 -7.65
N PHE A 74 8.18 -18.81 -6.55
CA PHE A 74 9.35 -19.31 -5.84
C PHE A 74 9.14 -20.72 -5.28
N SER A 75 7.93 -21.06 -4.81
CA SER A 75 7.62 -22.44 -4.40
C SER A 75 7.71 -23.43 -5.58
N ARG A 76 7.19 -23.02 -6.75
CA ARG A 76 7.32 -23.82 -7.98
C ARG A 76 8.77 -24.01 -8.41
N LEU A 77 9.57 -22.96 -8.33
CA LEU A 77 11.01 -23.02 -8.61
C LEU A 77 11.74 -23.90 -7.58
N ALA A 78 11.36 -23.80 -6.30
CA ALA A 78 11.93 -24.63 -5.24
C ALA A 78 11.72 -26.13 -5.50
N GLU A 79 10.53 -26.54 -5.91
CA GLU A 79 10.26 -27.94 -6.27
C GLU A 79 11.01 -28.38 -7.52
N ARG A 80 11.09 -27.52 -8.54
CA ARG A 80 11.85 -27.81 -9.77
C ARG A 80 13.33 -28.04 -9.51
N GLU A 81 13.92 -27.23 -8.63
CA GLU A 81 15.37 -27.22 -8.38
C GLU A 81 15.75 -27.93 -7.06
N LYS A 82 14.87 -28.77 -6.53
CA LYS A 82 15.07 -29.42 -5.23
C LYS A 82 16.32 -30.28 -5.13
N ASP A 83 16.75 -30.86 -6.27
CA ASP A 83 17.90 -31.75 -6.37
C ASP A 83 19.13 -31.05 -7.00
N THR A 84 19.04 -29.77 -7.36
CA THR A 84 20.13 -28.98 -7.93
C THR A 84 21.08 -28.54 -6.83
N VAL A 85 22.14 -29.32 -6.61
CA VAL A 85 23.13 -29.06 -5.57
C VAL A 85 23.99 -27.84 -5.93
N LYS A 86 24.19 -26.98 -4.95
CA LYS A 86 25.07 -25.79 -5.05
C LYS A 86 25.87 -25.57 -3.76
N SER A 87 26.89 -24.72 -3.83
CA SER A 87 27.54 -24.22 -2.61
C SER A 87 26.60 -23.28 -1.84
N GLY A 88 26.32 -23.59 -0.58
CA GLY A 88 25.78 -22.65 0.37
C GLY A 88 26.89 -21.72 0.86
N ARG A 89 26.65 -20.41 0.84
CA ARG A 89 27.64 -19.40 1.20
C ARG A 89 27.23 -18.62 2.43
N THR A 90 28.21 -18.36 3.29
CA THR A 90 28.10 -17.37 4.38
C THR A 90 29.25 -16.38 4.20
N HIS A 91 29.01 -15.10 4.40
CA HIS A 91 30.00 -14.04 4.12
C HIS A 91 30.50 -14.07 2.66
N LEU A 92 29.69 -14.56 1.73
CA LEU A 92 30.04 -14.83 0.33
C LEU A 92 31.18 -15.87 0.13
N GLN A 93 31.54 -16.61 1.18
CA GLN A 93 32.50 -17.70 1.17
C GLN A 93 31.80 -19.05 1.17
N ASP A 94 32.39 -20.05 0.54
CA ASP A 94 31.88 -21.42 0.55
C ASP A 94 31.78 -21.95 1.96
N ALA A 95 30.62 -22.53 2.30
CA ALA A 95 30.34 -23.05 3.64
C ALA A 95 29.93 -24.53 3.59
N VAL A 96 28.71 -24.83 3.18
CA VAL A 96 28.15 -26.19 3.16
C VAL A 96 27.39 -26.46 1.86
N PRO A 97 27.20 -27.72 1.44
CA PRO A 97 26.28 -28.05 0.37
C PRO A 97 24.84 -27.65 0.71
N THR A 98 24.16 -27.12 -0.26
CA THR A 98 22.71 -26.86 -0.21
C THR A 98 22.10 -27.14 -1.58
N THR A 99 20.82 -26.94 -1.77
CA THR A 99 20.20 -26.97 -3.09
C THR A 99 19.64 -25.60 -3.47
N LEU A 100 19.58 -25.31 -4.75
CA LEU A 100 18.92 -24.13 -5.28
C LEU A 100 17.43 -24.09 -4.88
N GLY A 101 16.80 -25.28 -4.82
CA GLY A 101 15.44 -25.43 -4.33
C GLY A 101 15.25 -25.00 -2.88
N GLN A 102 16.20 -25.32 -1.98
CA GLN A 102 16.15 -24.87 -0.58
C GLN A 102 16.26 -23.34 -0.48
N GLU A 103 17.08 -22.71 -1.30
CA GLU A 103 17.21 -21.26 -1.35
C GLU A 103 15.90 -20.58 -1.82
N PHE A 104 15.32 -21.08 -2.92
CA PHE A 104 14.02 -20.58 -3.40
C PHE A 104 12.87 -20.82 -2.42
N ALA A 105 12.87 -21.95 -1.69
CA ALA A 105 11.89 -22.22 -0.65
C ALA A 105 11.96 -21.17 0.48
N GLY A 106 13.17 -20.73 0.85
CA GLY A 106 13.36 -19.64 1.80
C GLY A 106 12.76 -18.32 1.33
N TYR A 107 12.92 -17.97 0.06
CA TYR A 107 12.29 -16.77 -0.53
C TYR A 107 10.77 -16.87 -0.55
N ALA A 108 10.23 -18.02 -0.97
CA ALA A 108 8.79 -18.28 -0.97
C ALA A 108 8.17 -18.09 0.41
N TRP A 109 8.78 -18.70 1.43
CA TRP A 109 8.30 -18.61 2.81
C TRP A 109 8.30 -17.17 3.32
N THR A 110 9.38 -16.42 3.07
CA THR A 110 9.50 -15.02 3.51
C THR A 110 8.42 -14.14 2.87
N LEU A 111 8.20 -14.28 1.55
CA LEU A 111 7.18 -13.50 0.83
C LEU A 111 5.77 -13.85 1.28
N ALA A 112 5.48 -15.12 1.55
CA ALA A 112 4.17 -15.53 2.09
C ALA A 112 3.90 -14.88 3.46
N ARG A 113 4.91 -14.77 4.31
CA ARG A 113 4.79 -14.07 5.59
C ARG A 113 4.58 -12.56 5.41
N CYS A 114 5.27 -11.92 4.46
CA CYS A 114 5.03 -10.51 4.16
C CYS A 114 3.58 -10.27 3.71
N ALA A 115 3.04 -11.13 2.85
CA ALA A 115 1.65 -11.05 2.42
C ALA A 115 0.68 -11.19 3.61
N ALA A 116 0.90 -12.16 4.49
CA ALA A 116 0.09 -12.36 5.69
C ALA A 116 0.14 -11.14 6.64
N SER A 117 1.31 -10.51 6.79
CA SER A 117 1.45 -9.28 7.59
C SER A 117 0.67 -8.12 7.00
N LEU A 118 0.68 -7.95 5.67
CA LEU A 118 -0.12 -6.94 4.98
C LEU A 118 -1.62 -7.17 5.18
N ASP A 119 -2.08 -8.43 5.07
CA ASP A 119 -3.49 -8.76 5.30
C ASP A 119 -3.92 -8.54 6.76
N ALA A 120 -3.02 -8.75 7.72
CA ALA A 120 -3.28 -8.55 9.14
C ALA A 120 -3.52 -7.07 9.54
N VAL A 121 -3.19 -6.10 8.68
CA VAL A 121 -3.49 -4.68 8.92
C VAL A 121 -4.92 -4.33 8.52
N ARG A 122 -5.53 -5.05 7.60
CA ARG A 122 -6.83 -4.75 6.99
C ARG A 122 -7.96 -4.47 7.99
N PRO A 123 -8.15 -5.27 9.06
CA PRO A 123 -9.22 -5.02 10.03
C PRO A 123 -9.16 -3.65 10.72
N ALA A 124 -7.96 -3.13 10.97
CA ALA A 124 -7.78 -1.81 11.57
C ALA A 124 -8.16 -0.69 10.59
N LEU A 125 -7.88 -0.84 9.31
CA LEU A 125 -8.25 0.12 8.26
C LEU A 125 -9.76 0.20 8.03
N CYS A 126 -10.52 -0.82 8.43
CA CYS A 126 -11.98 -0.81 8.35
C CYS A 126 -12.64 0.01 9.48
N GLU A 127 -11.88 0.48 10.46
CA GLU A 127 -12.35 1.40 11.49
C GLU A 127 -12.19 2.85 11.02
N ILE A 128 -13.32 3.58 10.91
CA ILE A 128 -13.32 4.94 10.37
C ILE A 128 -13.81 5.95 11.41
N GLY A 129 -13.37 7.19 11.23
CA GLY A 129 -13.75 8.32 12.08
C GLY A 129 -14.89 9.19 11.51
N LEU A 130 -15.48 8.78 10.37
CA LEU A 130 -16.55 9.56 9.73
C LEU A 130 -17.75 9.74 10.66
N GLY A 131 -18.20 10.97 10.80
CA GLY A 131 -19.23 11.38 11.77
C GLY A 131 -18.66 11.99 13.05
N GLY A 132 -17.33 11.95 13.24
CA GLY A 132 -16.65 12.68 14.31
C GLY A 132 -16.67 14.19 14.11
N SER A 133 -16.98 14.65 12.89
CA SER A 133 -16.97 16.05 12.50
C SER A 133 -15.63 16.74 12.76
N ALA A 134 -15.57 17.84 13.48
CA ALA A 134 -14.37 18.64 13.64
C ALA A 134 -13.32 18.00 14.57
N ALA A 135 -13.72 17.37 15.67
CA ALA A 135 -12.81 16.90 16.74
C ALA A 135 -13.25 15.56 17.35
N GLY A 136 -14.00 14.75 16.64
CA GLY A 136 -14.44 13.44 17.10
C GLY A 136 -15.68 13.42 17.99
N THR A 137 -16.29 14.57 18.25
CA THR A 137 -17.47 14.68 19.12
C THR A 137 -18.80 14.54 18.39
N GLY A 138 -18.78 14.64 17.05
CA GLY A 138 -20.00 14.63 16.24
C GLY A 138 -20.92 15.83 16.47
N LEU A 139 -20.40 16.93 17.02
CA LEU A 139 -21.20 18.14 17.27
C LEU A 139 -21.82 18.65 15.95
N ASN A 140 -23.10 19.00 15.98
CA ASN A 140 -23.93 19.41 14.84
C ASN A 140 -24.24 18.30 13.82
N THR A 141 -23.97 17.03 14.13
CA THR A 141 -24.42 15.91 13.30
C THR A 141 -25.54 15.14 13.99
N SER A 142 -26.33 14.38 13.22
CA SER A 142 -27.29 13.43 13.82
C SER A 142 -26.55 12.34 14.59
N PRO A 143 -27.02 11.92 15.77
CA PRO A 143 -26.38 10.88 16.57
C PRO A 143 -26.23 9.53 15.84
N ASP A 144 -27.09 9.23 14.88
CA ASP A 144 -27.05 8.00 14.07
C ASP A 144 -26.19 8.14 12.79
N TYR A 145 -25.71 9.35 12.48
CA TYR A 145 -24.94 9.63 11.27
C TYR A 145 -23.69 8.75 11.13
N PRO A 146 -22.81 8.60 12.15
CA PRO A 146 -21.61 7.77 12.00
C PRO A 146 -21.94 6.31 11.64
N THR A 147 -22.93 5.73 12.33
CA THR A 147 -23.34 4.34 12.11
C THR A 147 -23.95 4.13 10.73
N ARG A 148 -24.82 5.05 10.29
CA ARG A 148 -25.45 4.99 8.96
C ARG A 148 -24.43 5.18 7.85
N ALA A 149 -23.51 6.15 7.99
CA ALA A 149 -22.47 6.41 7.03
C ALA A 149 -21.52 5.20 6.88
N ALA A 150 -21.09 4.59 7.99
CA ALA A 150 -20.28 3.38 7.97
C ALA A 150 -21.01 2.21 7.29
N ALA A 151 -22.31 2.02 7.57
CA ALA A 151 -23.11 0.96 6.95
C ALA A 151 -23.24 1.15 5.42
N GLU A 152 -23.47 2.39 4.96
CA GLU A 152 -23.54 2.68 3.52
C GLU A 152 -22.18 2.50 2.84
N LEU A 153 -21.09 2.94 3.47
CA LEU A 153 -19.74 2.68 2.95
C LEU A 153 -19.42 1.19 2.88
N ALA A 154 -19.83 0.41 3.88
CA ALA A 154 -19.67 -1.05 3.85
C ALA A 154 -20.40 -1.69 2.66
N LYS A 155 -21.63 -1.26 2.36
CA LYS A 155 -22.39 -1.72 1.18
C LYS A 155 -21.73 -1.34 -0.13
N LEU A 156 -21.25 -0.10 -0.25
CA LEU A 156 -20.65 0.43 -1.46
C LEU A 156 -19.28 -0.21 -1.77
N THR A 157 -18.50 -0.50 -0.74
CA THR A 157 -17.12 -1.01 -0.89
C THR A 157 -17.03 -2.53 -0.83
N GLY A 158 -18.00 -3.20 -0.22
CA GLY A 158 -17.91 -4.62 0.13
C GLY A 158 -16.98 -4.93 1.29
N GLU A 159 -16.40 -3.90 1.93
CA GLU A 159 -15.51 -4.04 3.08
C GLU A 159 -16.30 -3.95 4.39
N PRO A 160 -15.87 -4.62 5.48
CA PRO A 160 -16.56 -4.59 6.77
C PRO A 160 -16.29 -3.27 7.53
N ILE A 161 -16.64 -2.15 6.90
CA ILE A 161 -16.45 -0.81 7.47
C ILE A 161 -17.30 -0.66 8.72
N ARG A 162 -16.69 -0.12 9.77
CA ARG A 162 -17.34 0.14 11.06
C ARG A 162 -16.87 1.45 11.67
N VAL A 163 -17.69 1.99 12.56
CA VAL A 163 -17.34 3.18 13.32
C VAL A 163 -16.22 2.80 14.32
N GLY A 164 -15.11 3.53 14.29
CA GLY A 164 -14.05 3.44 15.27
C GLY A 164 -14.31 4.32 16.50
N GLN A 165 -13.31 4.45 17.36
CA GLN A 165 -13.35 5.45 18.41
C GLN A 165 -13.09 6.83 17.79
N LEU A 166 -14.14 7.63 17.64
CA LEU A 166 -14.15 8.83 16.81
C LEU A 166 -13.02 9.83 17.14
N VAL A 167 -12.78 10.11 18.42
CA VAL A 167 -11.71 11.04 18.84
C VAL A 167 -10.34 10.48 18.48
N ALA A 168 -10.07 9.20 18.76
CA ALA A 168 -8.82 8.56 18.43
C ALA A 168 -8.57 8.51 16.92
N GLN A 169 -9.61 8.28 16.11
CA GLN A 169 -9.52 8.24 14.65
C GLN A 169 -9.18 9.61 14.01
N MET A 170 -9.40 10.71 14.75
CA MET A 170 -8.99 12.05 14.34
C MET A 170 -7.54 12.35 14.73
N GLN A 171 -7.13 11.90 15.93
CA GLN A 171 -5.81 12.17 16.50
C GLN A 171 -4.72 11.30 15.92
N SER A 172 -5.03 10.02 15.62
CA SER A 172 -4.05 8.99 15.33
C SER A 172 -4.23 8.38 13.95
N MET A 173 -3.10 8.26 13.23
CA MET A 173 -2.97 7.53 11.96
C MET A 173 -2.11 6.27 12.15
N ASN A 174 -2.18 5.65 13.35
CA ASN A 174 -1.36 4.50 13.71
C ASN A 174 -1.57 3.29 12.78
N ASP A 175 -2.79 3.05 12.33
CA ASP A 175 -3.12 2.00 11.38
C ASP A 175 -2.44 2.21 10.02
N LEU A 176 -2.37 3.45 9.54
CA LEU A 176 -1.64 3.81 8.32
C LEU A 176 -0.13 3.70 8.50
N ALA A 177 0.41 4.09 9.67
CA ALA A 177 1.82 3.90 9.99
C ALA A 177 2.18 2.40 10.03
N ARG A 178 1.32 1.57 10.63
CA ARG A 178 1.49 0.11 10.64
C ARG A 178 1.53 -0.46 9.23
N LEU A 179 0.58 -0.07 8.37
CA LEU A 179 0.58 -0.49 6.97
C LEU A 179 1.86 -0.08 6.25
N SER A 180 2.28 1.19 6.41
CA SER A 180 3.52 1.70 5.81
C SER A 180 4.73 0.88 6.26
N GLY A 181 4.81 0.54 7.53
CA GLY A 181 5.83 -0.34 8.10
C GLY A 181 5.85 -1.74 7.50
N GLU A 182 4.68 -2.34 7.24
CA GLU A 182 4.61 -3.65 6.57
C GLU A 182 5.01 -3.57 5.09
N ILE A 183 4.65 -2.50 4.39
CA ILE A 183 5.11 -2.26 3.01
C ILE A 183 6.63 -2.03 2.98
N ARG A 184 7.19 -1.29 3.96
CA ARG A 184 8.64 -1.16 4.13
C ARG A 184 9.31 -2.52 4.33
N ASN A 185 8.78 -3.38 5.22
CA ASN A 185 9.32 -4.70 5.49
C ASN A 185 9.33 -5.56 4.21
N LEU A 186 8.25 -5.52 3.42
CA LEU A 186 8.20 -6.16 2.11
C LEU A 186 9.29 -5.61 1.18
N ALA A 187 9.49 -4.30 1.11
CA ALA A 187 10.50 -3.66 0.27
C ALA A 187 11.93 -4.09 0.65
N LEU A 188 12.21 -4.24 1.94
CA LEU A 188 13.51 -4.74 2.42
C LEU A 188 13.76 -6.18 1.94
N GLU A 189 12.78 -7.06 2.07
CA GLU A 189 12.90 -8.46 1.62
C GLU A 189 13.01 -8.58 0.10
N LEU A 190 12.23 -7.81 -0.65
CA LEU A 190 12.33 -7.77 -2.11
C LEU A 190 13.71 -7.28 -2.57
N THR A 191 14.28 -6.28 -1.90
CA THR A 191 15.63 -5.78 -2.19
C THR A 191 16.68 -6.84 -1.91
N ARG A 192 16.58 -7.55 -0.78
CA ARG A 192 17.48 -8.64 -0.41
C ARG A 192 17.43 -9.76 -1.45
N ILE A 193 16.24 -10.27 -1.76
CA ILE A 193 16.05 -11.34 -2.76
C ILE A 193 16.55 -10.90 -4.14
N SER A 194 16.25 -9.68 -4.55
CA SER A 194 16.73 -9.13 -5.83
C SER A 194 18.25 -9.08 -5.91
N ASN A 195 18.90 -8.70 -4.82
CA ASN A 195 20.38 -8.66 -4.77
C ASN A 195 20.99 -10.05 -4.84
N ASP A 196 20.41 -11.04 -4.15
CA ASP A 196 20.84 -12.43 -4.24
C ASP A 196 20.71 -12.94 -5.68
N LEU A 197 19.57 -12.76 -6.32
CA LEU A 197 19.34 -13.21 -7.71
C LEU A 197 20.24 -12.50 -8.72
N ARG A 198 20.54 -11.21 -8.52
CA ARG A 198 21.52 -10.48 -9.34
C ARG A 198 22.92 -11.06 -9.18
N LEU A 199 23.31 -11.42 -7.97
CA LEU A 199 24.61 -12.00 -7.68
C LEU A 199 24.73 -13.41 -8.26
N LEU A 200 23.70 -14.26 -8.08
CA LEU A 200 23.65 -15.61 -8.66
C LEU A 200 23.73 -15.60 -10.20
N ALA A 201 23.16 -14.58 -10.84
CA ALA A 201 23.18 -14.40 -12.30
C ALA A 201 24.43 -13.69 -12.82
N SER A 202 25.38 -13.32 -11.95
CA SER A 202 26.54 -12.52 -12.34
C SER A 202 27.48 -13.28 -13.26
N GLY A 203 28.10 -12.59 -14.19
CA GLY A 203 29.07 -13.15 -15.10
C GLY A 203 28.52 -13.33 -16.53
N PRO A 204 28.49 -14.57 -17.07
CA PRO A 204 28.75 -15.86 -16.42
C PRO A 204 30.24 -16.28 -16.31
N ARG A 205 31.14 -15.66 -17.09
CA ARG A 205 32.54 -16.17 -17.19
C ARG A 205 33.42 -15.81 -15.99
N THR A 206 33.15 -14.64 -15.37
CA THR A 206 33.94 -14.10 -14.25
C THR A 206 33.07 -13.78 -13.04
N GLY A 207 31.87 -14.33 -12.98
CA GLY A 207 30.94 -14.23 -11.86
C GLY A 207 30.43 -15.60 -11.42
N LEU A 208 29.36 -15.66 -10.66
CA LEU A 208 28.82 -16.92 -10.14
C LEU A 208 28.15 -17.77 -11.24
N GLY A 209 27.30 -17.15 -12.08
CA GLY A 209 26.66 -17.83 -13.19
C GLY A 209 25.81 -19.04 -12.82
N GLU A 210 25.29 -19.09 -11.58
CA GLU A 210 24.48 -20.21 -11.08
C GLU A 210 23.06 -20.22 -11.63
N ILE A 211 22.54 -19.06 -12.03
CA ILE A 211 21.25 -18.92 -12.71
C ILE A 211 21.39 -18.07 -13.97
N GLN A 212 20.50 -18.31 -14.93
CA GLN A 212 20.40 -17.49 -16.14
C GLN A 212 19.06 -16.76 -16.15
N LEU A 213 19.11 -15.43 -16.34
CA LEU A 213 17.95 -14.60 -16.44
C LEU A 213 17.49 -14.47 -17.90
N PRO A 214 16.17 -14.38 -18.17
CA PRO A 214 15.68 -14.11 -19.51
C PRO A 214 16.06 -12.69 -19.96
N PRO A 215 16.50 -12.50 -21.22
CA PRO A 215 16.74 -11.16 -21.76
C PRO A 215 15.40 -10.45 -21.99
N VAL A 216 15.22 -9.30 -21.34
CA VAL A 216 14.00 -8.48 -21.46
C VAL A 216 14.23 -7.19 -22.24
N GLN A 217 15.50 -6.85 -22.50
CA GLN A 217 15.92 -5.72 -23.33
C GLN A 217 17.36 -5.93 -23.82
N PRO A 218 17.83 -5.17 -24.82
CA PRO A 218 19.26 -5.13 -25.17
C PRO A 218 20.10 -4.71 -23.96
N GLY A 219 21.08 -5.54 -23.57
CA GLY A 219 21.84 -5.32 -22.34
C GLY A 219 22.91 -4.24 -22.45
N SER A 220 23.47 -4.03 -23.65
CA SER A 220 24.52 -3.06 -23.90
C SER A 220 24.53 -2.65 -25.37
N SER A 221 24.86 -1.38 -25.63
CA SER A 221 25.01 -0.85 -26.99
C SER A 221 26.33 -1.24 -27.64
N ILE A 222 27.35 -1.63 -26.86
CA ILE A 222 28.70 -1.94 -27.33
C ILE A 222 29.17 -3.38 -27.04
N MET A 223 28.42 -4.15 -26.27
CA MET A 223 28.72 -5.53 -25.89
C MET A 223 27.58 -6.46 -26.26
N PRO A 224 27.52 -6.98 -27.50
CA PRO A 224 26.46 -7.88 -27.93
C PRO A 224 26.32 -9.11 -27.03
N GLY A 225 25.09 -9.49 -26.68
CA GLY A 225 24.83 -10.66 -25.85
C GLY A 225 25.00 -10.45 -24.34
N LYS A 226 25.34 -9.24 -23.87
CA LYS A 226 25.36 -8.92 -22.45
C LYS A 226 23.93 -8.76 -21.95
N VAL A 227 23.49 -9.62 -21.03
CA VAL A 227 22.17 -9.56 -20.39
C VAL A 227 22.31 -8.97 -19.00
N ASN A 228 21.73 -7.79 -18.76
CA ASN A 228 21.73 -7.14 -17.44
C ASN A 228 20.50 -7.59 -16.64
N PRO A 229 20.60 -7.68 -15.30
CA PRO A 229 19.49 -8.07 -14.40
C PRO A 229 18.53 -6.89 -14.14
N VAL A 230 18.08 -6.22 -15.21
CA VAL A 230 17.39 -4.92 -15.16
C VAL A 230 16.06 -4.95 -14.40
N MET A 231 15.35 -6.08 -14.39
CA MET A 231 14.10 -6.20 -13.65
C MET A 231 14.32 -6.12 -12.14
N PHE A 232 15.38 -6.72 -11.64
CA PHE A 232 15.76 -6.64 -10.23
C PHE A 232 16.32 -5.26 -9.87
N GLU A 233 17.03 -4.61 -10.78
CA GLU A 233 17.52 -3.23 -10.61
C GLU A 233 16.34 -2.26 -10.51
N MET A 234 15.38 -2.36 -11.41
CA MET A 234 14.15 -1.57 -11.37
C MET A 234 13.37 -1.82 -10.07
N LEU A 235 13.20 -3.09 -9.66
CA LEU A 235 12.51 -3.42 -8.42
C LEU A 235 13.21 -2.80 -7.20
N ASN A 236 14.53 -2.83 -7.15
CA ASN A 236 15.31 -2.17 -6.09
C ASN A 236 15.06 -0.66 -6.06
N GLN A 237 15.03 0.02 -7.22
CA GLN A 237 14.71 1.45 -7.29
C GLN A 237 13.31 1.76 -6.74
N VAL A 238 12.31 0.94 -7.08
CA VAL A 238 10.94 1.05 -6.51
C VAL A 238 10.98 0.85 -4.99
N CYS A 239 11.70 -0.17 -4.50
CA CYS A 239 11.84 -0.41 -3.07
C CYS A 239 12.51 0.77 -2.34
N PHE A 240 13.55 1.36 -2.91
CA PHE A 240 14.21 2.54 -2.32
C PHE A 240 13.26 3.75 -2.24
N GLN A 241 12.42 3.95 -3.26
CA GLN A 241 11.37 4.98 -3.20
C GLN A 241 10.37 4.70 -2.07
N VAL A 242 9.95 3.45 -1.90
CA VAL A 242 9.05 3.03 -0.81
C VAL A 242 9.67 3.30 0.55
N LEU A 243 10.96 2.98 0.76
CA LEU A 243 11.66 3.25 2.01
C LEU A 243 11.71 4.75 2.34
N GLY A 244 11.94 5.60 1.33
CA GLY A 244 11.89 7.05 1.49
C GLY A 244 10.49 7.56 1.87
N GLN A 245 9.44 7.02 1.26
CA GLN A 245 8.05 7.37 1.57
C GLN A 245 7.63 6.90 2.97
N ASP A 246 8.04 5.71 3.41
CA ASP A 246 7.77 5.23 4.78
C ASP A 246 8.37 6.17 5.84
N ALA A 247 9.58 6.68 5.62
CA ALA A 247 10.16 7.70 6.50
C ALA A 247 9.29 8.96 6.56
N ALA A 248 8.80 9.44 5.41
CA ALA A 248 7.89 10.59 5.35
C ALA A 248 6.58 10.32 6.10
N VAL A 249 5.94 9.15 5.88
CA VAL A 249 4.71 8.75 6.61
C VAL A 249 4.95 8.72 8.11
N SER A 250 6.09 8.19 8.56
CA SER A 250 6.44 8.14 9.99
C SER A 250 6.49 9.55 10.61
N TYR A 251 7.10 10.52 9.92
CA TYR A 251 7.12 11.92 10.38
C TYR A 251 5.73 12.56 10.36
N MET A 252 4.91 12.28 9.35
CA MET A 252 3.55 12.82 9.26
C MET A 252 2.66 12.27 10.39
N VAL A 253 2.74 10.99 10.69
CA VAL A 253 1.93 10.36 11.75
C VAL A 253 2.29 10.89 13.13
N GLN A 254 3.58 11.08 13.44
CA GLN A 254 4.00 11.61 14.75
C GLN A 254 3.70 13.10 14.95
N ALA A 255 3.44 13.84 13.86
CA ALA A 255 3.25 15.30 13.91
C ALA A 255 1.81 15.71 14.24
N GLY A 256 0.90 14.78 14.49
CA GLY A 256 -0.44 15.07 15.00
C GLY A 256 -0.37 15.76 16.36
N GLN A 257 -1.25 16.74 16.58
CA GLN A 257 -1.32 17.50 17.82
C GLN A 257 -2.77 17.60 18.30
N MET A 258 -2.97 17.36 19.60
CA MET A 258 -4.27 17.44 20.27
C MET A 258 -5.34 16.60 19.52
N GLU A 259 -6.41 17.23 19.06
CA GLU A 259 -7.61 16.56 18.56
C GLU A 259 -7.53 16.16 17.08
N LEU A 260 -6.44 16.52 16.35
CA LEU A 260 -6.33 16.27 14.91
C LEU A 260 -4.89 16.07 14.45
N ASN A 261 -4.69 15.09 13.57
CA ASN A 261 -3.48 15.04 12.77
C ASN A 261 -3.70 15.75 11.43
N VAL A 262 -3.18 16.97 11.30
CA VAL A 262 -3.30 17.79 10.07
C VAL A 262 -2.27 17.46 8.99
N MET A 263 -1.35 16.52 9.25
CA MET A 263 -0.29 16.12 8.31
C MET A 263 -0.65 14.89 7.47
N MET A 264 -1.88 14.39 7.59
CA MET A 264 -2.44 13.30 6.80
C MET A 264 -2.57 13.63 5.30
#